data_74a4788eb69da6ea9d693807fd329c9c
#
_entry.id   74a4788eb69da6ea9d693807fd329c9c
#
_cell.length_a   1.000
_cell.length_b   1.000
_cell.length_c   1.000
_cell.angle_alpha   90.00
_cell.angle_beta   90.00
_cell.angle_gamma   90.00
#
_symmetry.space_group_name_H-M   'P 1'
#
loop_
_entity.id
_entity.type
_entity.pdbx_description
1 polymer ?
#
loop_
_entity_poly.entity_id
_entity_poly.type
_entity_poly.pdbx_seq_one_letter_code
_entity_poly.pdbx_strand_id
1 'polypeptide(L)'
;MSRPNAQSMKPATAARKLDVYLPATPSEFQENAITRAELAALQSDPPSWLQELRKNGPHPKNLVAAKLGVSIAGLARGGIVDALTTEQISQLLEDKPEWLVAERESYQNVLREERRLKALRAEQTPQR
;
A
#
# COMPACT_ATOMS: atom_id res chain seq x y z
N MET A 1 19.32 -24.51 -15.94
CA MET A 1 18.03 -25.15 -15.86
C MET A 1 17.23 -24.67 -14.66
N SER A 2 16.05 -24.23 -14.89
CA SER A 2 15.23 -23.75 -13.78
C SER A 2 14.72 -24.91 -12.94
N ARG A 3 14.56 -24.64 -11.68
CA ARG A 3 14.07 -25.65 -10.76
C ARG A 3 12.57 -25.55 -10.62
N PRO A 4 11.86 -26.67 -10.62
CA PRO A 4 10.40 -26.64 -10.49
C PRO A 4 9.93 -25.98 -9.20
N ASN A 5 10.73 -26.10 -8.14
CA ASN A 5 10.36 -25.52 -6.85
C ASN A 5 10.99 -24.15 -6.59
N ALA A 6 11.72 -23.62 -7.56
CA ALA A 6 12.29 -22.29 -7.46
C ALA A 6 11.20 -21.29 -7.83
N GLN A 7 10.43 -20.89 -6.84
CA GLN A 7 9.32 -19.97 -7.07
C GLN A 7 9.83 -18.56 -7.24
N SER A 8 9.34 -17.92 -8.27
CA SER A 8 9.66 -16.53 -8.53
C SER A 8 8.37 -15.78 -8.83
N MET A 9 8.45 -14.48 -8.74
CA MET A 9 7.31 -13.62 -8.98
C MET A 9 7.73 -12.46 -9.88
N LYS A 10 6.74 -11.83 -10.48
CA LYS A 10 6.99 -10.64 -11.28
C LYS A 10 7.44 -9.51 -10.37
N PRO A 11 8.28 -8.58 -10.89
CA PRO A 11 8.68 -7.42 -10.09
C PRO A 11 7.51 -6.65 -9.49
N ALA A 12 6.41 -6.52 -10.23
CA ALA A 12 5.22 -5.84 -9.71
C ALA A 12 4.66 -6.53 -8.48
N THR A 13 4.65 -7.86 -8.46
CA THR A 13 4.19 -8.62 -7.32
C THR A 13 5.12 -8.43 -6.12
N ALA A 14 6.42 -8.49 -6.37
CA ALA A 14 7.42 -8.28 -5.32
C ALA A 14 7.33 -6.87 -4.73
N ALA A 15 7.17 -5.87 -5.59
CA ALA A 15 7.03 -4.48 -5.15
C ALA A 15 5.81 -4.30 -4.26
N ARG A 16 4.70 -4.95 -4.60
CA ARG A 16 3.48 -4.90 -3.78
C ARG A 16 3.72 -5.53 -2.41
N LYS A 17 4.42 -6.65 -2.37
CA LYS A 17 4.74 -7.31 -1.10
C LYS A 17 5.70 -6.48 -0.24
N LEU A 18 6.53 -5.68 -0.87
CA LEU A 18 7.45 -4.78 -0.18
C LEU A 18 6.81 -3.42 0.14
N ASP A 19 5.61 -3.17 -0.37
CA ASP A 19 4.90 -1.90 -0.22
C ASP A 19 5.67 -0.73 -0.80
N VAL A 20 6.23 -0.91 -2.00
CA VAL A 20 6.96 0.14 -2.69
C VAL A 20 6.39 0.35 -4.09
N TYR A 21 6.66 1.52 -4.64
CA TYR A 21 6.23 1.91 -5.97
C TYR A 21 7.24 1.40 -7.00
N LEU A 22 6.82 0.46 -7.83
CA LEU A 22 7.72 -0.23 -8.77
C LEU A 22 8.54 0.71 -9.65
N PRO A 23 7.94 1.73 -10.29
CA PRO A 23 8.73 2.62 -11.16
C PRO A 23 9.87 3.36 -10.46
N ALA A 24 9.84 3.45 -9.14
CA ALA A 24 10.88 4.10 -8.35
C ALA A 24 11.98 3.13 -7.89
N THR A 25 11.82 1.84 -8.16
CA THR A 25 12.84 0.84 -7.81
C THR A 25 13.96 0.85 -8.86
N PRO A 26 15.12 0.27 -8.52
CA PRO A 26 16.21 0.16 -9.52
C PRO A 26 15.78 -0.64 -10.75
N SER A 27 16.36 -0.32 -11.90
CA SER A 27 16.01 -1.02 -13.13
C SER A 27 16.27 -2.52 -13.05
N GLU A 28 17.29 -2.93 -12.33
CA GLU A 28 17.55 -4.36 -12.11
C GLU A 28 16.38 -5.06 -11.46
N PHE A 29 15.76 -4.40 -10.50
CA PHE A 29 14.59 -4.95 -9.82
C PHE A 29 13.40 -5.03 -10.78
N GLN A 30 13.23 -4.02 -11.61
CA GLN A 30 12.10 -3.95 -12.53
C GLN A 30 12.17 -4.95 -13.69
N GLU A 31 13.38 -5.34 -14.07
CA GLU A 31 13.59 -6.16 -15.26
C GLU A 31 13.65 -7.66 -15.00
N ASN A 32 13.79 -8.06 -13.77
CA ASN A 32 14.01 -9.47 -13.43
C ASN A 32 12.95 -10.03 -12.50
N ALA A 33 12.63 -11.31 -12.68
CA ALA A 33 11.77 -12.00 -11.74
C ALA A 33 12.49 -12.08 -10.38
N ILE A 34 11.72 -12.00 -9.32
CA ILE A 34 12.23 -12.01 -7.94
C ILE A 34 11.88 -13.35 -7.32
N THR A 35 12.86 -14.06 -6.80
CA THR A 35 12.60 -15.33 -6.13
C THR A 35 12.10 -15.06 -4.71
N ARG A 36 11.48 -16.08 -4.11
CA ARG A 36 11.03 -15.98 -2.72
C ARG A 36 12.19 -15.70 -1.78
N ALA A 37 13.35 -16.33 -2.03
CA ALA A 37 14.55 -16.10 -1.22
C ALA A 37 15.04 -14.66 -1.34
N GLU A 38 15.01 -14.13 -2.56
CA GLU A 38 15.39 -12.74 -2.77
C GLU A 38 14.44 -11.78 -2.06
N LEU A 39 13.15 -12.06 -2.14
CA LEU A 39 12.15 -11.25 -1.45
C LEU A 39 12.36 -11.29 0.06
N ALA A 40 12.59 -12.47 0.60
CA ALA A 40 12.84 -12.65 2.04
C ALA A 40 14.08 -11.86 2.49
N ALA A 41 15.14 -11.90 1.67
CA ALA A 41 16.36 -11.15 1.95
C ALA A 41 16.08 -9.63 1.94
N LEU A 42 15.29 -9.16 0.98
CA LEU A 42 14.94 -7.75 0.90
C LEU A 42 14.12 -7.31 2.12
N GLN A 43 13.29 -8.19 2.63
CA GLN A 43 12.47 -7.89 3.80
C GLN A 43 13.27 -7.90 5.10
N SER A 44 14.20 -8.84 5.24
CA SER A 44 14.95 -8.98 6.48
C SER A 44 16.18 -8.07 6.56
N ASP A 45 16.76 -7.74 5.42
CA ASP A 45 17.94 -6.87 5.36
C ASP A 45 17.78 -5.90 4.18
N PRO A 46 16.92 -4.89 4.31
CA PRO A 46 16.63 -4.00 3.20
C PRO A 46 17.86 -3.22 2.74
N PRO A 47 18.14 -3.22 1.44
CA PRO A 47 19.21 -2.39 0.89
C PRO A 47 18.86 -0.91 1.01
N SER A 48 19.85 -0.06 0.82
CA SER A 48 19.66 1.38 0.99
C SER A 48 18.56 1.95 0.10
N TRP A 49 18.44 1.49 -1.15
CA TRP A 49 17.40 1.98 -2.04
C TRP A 49 15.99 1.66 -1.52
N LEU A 50 15.84 0.50 -0.89
CA LEU A 50 14.55 0.09 -0.32
C LEU A 50 14.22 0.91 0.94
N GLN A 51 15.21 1.11 1.79
CA GLN A 51 15.05 1.95 2.97
C GLN A 51 14.65 3.37 2.58
N GLU A 52 15.30 3.91 1.55
CA GLU A 52 15.02 5.25 1.05
C GLU A 52 13.60 5.36 0.51
N LEU A 53 13.16 4.37 -0.27
CA LEU A 53 11.81 4.34 -0.80
C LEU A 53 10.76 4.27 0.31
N ARG A 54 11.02 3.47 1.33
CA ARG A 54 10.08 3.33 2.45
C ARG A 54 10.00 4.60 3.28
N LYS A 55 11.11 5.32 3.37
CA LYS A 55 11.17 6.55 4.16
C LYS A 55 10.60 7.75 3.40
N ASN A 56 11.03 7.94 2.18
CA ASN A 56 10.71 9.14 1.41
C ASN A 56 9.72 8.95 0.28
N GLY A 57 9.58 7.73 -0.20
CA GLY A 57 8.73 7.44 -1.33
C GLY A 57 9.41 7.74 -2.65
N PRO A 58 8.66 7.85 -3.75
CA PRO A 58 7.19 7.88 -3.79
C PRO A 58 6.55 6.57 -3.36
N HIS A 59 5.44 6.68 -2.67
CA HIS A 59 4.72 5.54 -2.14
C HIS A 59 3.58 5.14 -3.09
N PRO A 60 3.26 3.84 -3.19
CA PRO A 60 2.13 3.42 -4.02
C PRO A 60 0.80 3.89 -3.45
N LYS A 61 -0.21 3.92 -4.30
CA LYS A 61 -1.53 4.44 -3.94
C LYS A 61 -2.13 3.83 -2.69
N ASN A 62 -1.98 2.52 -2.50
CA ASN A 62 -2.52 1.85 -1.32
C ASN A 62 -1.91 2.39 -0.02
N LEU A 63 -0.61 2.67 -0.03
CA LEU A 63 0.06 3.27 1.12
C LEU A 63 -0.33 4.73 1.29
N VAL A 64 -0.44 5.46 0.19
CA VAL A 64 -0.85 6.87 0.24
C VAL A 64 -2.24 6.96 0.87
N ALA A 65 -3.17 6.12 0.40
CA ALA A 65 -4.53 6.08 0.94
C ALA A 65 -4.52 5.78 2.44
N ALA A 66 -3.76 4.77 2.85
CA ALA A 66 -3.66 4.39 4.26
C ALA A 66 -3.11 5.54 5.12
N LYS A 67 -2.08 6.21 4.63
CA LYS A 67 -1.46 7.32 5.37
C LYS A 67 -2.38 8.53 5.47
N LEU A 68 -3.20 8.75 4.46
CA LEU A 68 -4.16 9.86 4.45
C LEU A 68 -5.48 9.50 5.14
N GLY A 69 -5.70 8.22 5.41
CA GLY A 69 -6.93 7.77 6.07
C GLY A 69 -8.14 7.76 5.16
N VAL A 70 -7.94 7.45 3.89
CA VAL A 70 -9.01 7.40 2.89
C VAL A 70 -8.93 6.11 2.12
N SER A 71 -9.98 5.81 1.35
CA SER A 71 -9.97 4.66 0.44
C SER A 71 -9.18 5.03 -0.84
N ILE A 72 -8.77 4.01 -1.59
CA ILE A 72 -8.11 4.23 -2.87
C ILE A 72 -9.05 4.97 -3.83
N ALA A 73 -10.33 4.60 -3.81
CA ALA A 73 -11.34 5.31 -4.61
C ALA A 73 -11.46 6.77 -4.19
N GLY A 74 -11.39 7.03 -2.87
CA GLY A 74 -11.42 8.38 -2.34
C GLY A 74 -10.24 9.21 -2.81
N LEU A 75 -9.06 8.61 -2.89
CA LEU A 75 -7.89 9.26 -3.46
C LEU A 75 -8.15 9.72 -4.89
N ALA A 76 -8.69 8.81 -5.70
CA ALA A 76 -8.97 9.10 -7.10
C ALA A 76 -9.97 10.25 -7.23
N ARG A 77 -11.01 10.26 -6.39
CA ARG A 77 -12.00 11.34 -6.39
C ARG A 77 -11.36 12.68 -6.03
N GLY A 78 -10.33 12.65 -5.19
CA GLY A 78 -9.59 13.85 -4.83
C GLY A 78 -8.55 14.29 -5.85
N GLY A 79 -8.45 13.57 -6.96
CA GLY A 79 -7.51 13.91 -8.02
C GLY A 79 -6.12 13.32 -7.85
N ILE A 80 -5.92 12.46 -6.86
CA ILE A 80 -4.62 11.83 -6.63
C ILE A 80 -4.56 10.54 -7.45
N VAL A 81 -3.86 10.58 -8.56
CA VAL A 81 -3.78 9.45 -9.47
C VAL A 81 -2.39 8.82 -9.54
N ASP A 82 -1.39 9.47 -8.94
CA ASP A 82 -0.02 9.01 -8.95
C ASP A 82 0.48 8.73 -7.54
N ALA A 83 1.63 8.05 -7.46
CA ALA A 83 2.31 7.85 -6.19
C ALA A 83 2.74 9.20 -5.61
N LEU A 84 2.78 9.28 -4.28
CA LEU A 84 3.19 10.50 -3.58
C LEU A 84 4.36 10.22 -2.66
N THR A 85 5.22 11.22 -2.50
CA THR A 85 6.32 11.16 -1.55
C THR A 85 5.81 11.41 -0.13
N THR A 86 6.62 11.07 0.85
CA THR A 86 6.32 11.35 2.26
C THR A 86 6.06 12.84 2.47
N GLU A 87 6.86 13.68 1.83
CA GLU A 87 6.72 15.12 1.93
C GLU A 87 5.37 15.60 1.39
N GLN A 88 4.98 15.07 0.22
CA GLN A 88 3.70 15.41 -0.39
C GLN A 88 2.53 14.97 0.49
N ILE A 89 2.62 13.80 1.08
CA ILE A 89 1.60 13.28 1.99
C ILE A 89 1.50 14.18 3.23
N SER A 90 2.64 14.55 3.80
CA SER A 90 2.68 15.43 4.96
C SER A 90 2.06 16.78 4.65
N GLN A 91 2.31 17.30 3.47
CA GLN A 91 1.74 18.58 3.04
C GLN A 91 0.21 18.51 2.96
N LEU A 92 -0.32 17.42 2.43
CA LEU A 92 -1.77 17.22 2.37
C LEU A 92 -2.39 17.12 3.76
N LEU A 93 -1.70 16.44 4.68
CA LEU A 93 -2.18 16.31 6.06
C LEU A 93 -2.17 17.65 6.79
N GLU A 94 -1.23 18.52 6.45
CA GLU A 94 -1.12 19.86 7.01
C GLU A 94 -2.18 20.81 6.45
N ASP A 95 -2.33 20.80 5.12
CA ASP A 95 -3.25 21.68 4.41
C ASP A 95 -4.70 21.29 4.60
N LYS A 96 -4.98 20.02 4.79
CA LYS A 96 -6.34 19.50 4.98
C LYS A 96 -7.33 20.04 3.95
N PRO A 97 -7.10 19.77 2.65
CA PRO A 97 -8.05 20.23 1.65
C PRO A 97 -9.44 19.64 1.91
N GLU A 98 -10.46 20.33 1.45
CA GLU A 98 -11.85 19.92 1.69
C GLU A 98 -12.14 18.50 1.26
N TRP A 99 -11.62 18.10 0.08
CA TRP A 99 -11.84 16.74 -0.40
C TRP A 99 -11.27 15.69 0.55
N LEU A 100 -10.11 15.99 1.14
CA LEU A 100 -9.45 15.05 2.07
C LEU A 100 -10.28 14.90 3.33
N VAL A 101 -10.74 16.00 3.90
CA VAL A 101 -11.59 15.97 5.10
C VAL A 101 -12.85 15.16 4.82
N ALA A 102 -13.51 15.41 3.69
CA ALA A 102 -14.74 14.72 3.31
C ALA A 102 -14.51 13.22 3.10
N GLU A 103 -13.44 12.86 2.40
CA GLU A 103 -13.14 11.46 2.13
C GLU A 103 -12.74 10.71 3.39
N ARG A 104 -12.01 11.35 4.29
CA ARG A 104 -11.66 10.74 5.57
C ARG A 104 -12.90 10.43 6.40
N GLU A 105 -13.82 11.37 6.46
CA GLU A 105 -15.08 11.18 7.18
C GLU A 105 -15.90 10.06 6.57
N SER A 106 -16.02 10.06 5.24
CA SER A 106 -16.74 9.03 4.51
C SER A 106 -16.15 7.64 4.77
N TYR A 107 -14.83 7.54 4.71
CA TYR A 107 -14.13 6.29 4.93
C TYR A 107 -14.31 5.78 6.36
N GLN A 108 -14.22 6.68 7.34
CA GLN A 108 -14.45 6.32 8.73
C GLN A 108 -15.87 5.80 8.95
N ASN A 109 -16.84 6.41 8.30
CA ASN A 109 -18.23 5.97 8.38
C ASN A 109 -18.41 4.57 7.78
N VAL A 110 -17.77 4.30 6.65
CA VAL A 110 -17.79 2.97 6.01
C VAL A 110 -17.19 1.92 6.94
N LEU A 111 -16.03 2.22 7.50
CA LEU A 111 -15.37 1.29 8.42
C LEU A 111 -16.19 1.02 9.68
N ARG A 112 -16.82 2.05 10.19
CA ARG A 112 -17.69 1.94 11.37
C ARG A 112 -18.89 1.06 11.07
N GLU A 113 -19.50 1.26 9.90
CA GLU A 113 -20.64 0.47 9.47
C GLU A 113 -20.25 -1.00 9.23
N GLU A 114 -19.11 -1.23 8.63
CA GLU A 114 -18.62 -2.59 8.43
C GLU A 114 -18.41 -3.32 9.75
N ARG A 115 -17.85 -2.62 10.73
CA ARG A 115 -17.65 -3.20 12.07
C ARG A 115 -18.97 -3.51 12.75
N ARG A 116 -19.94 -2.63 12.60
CA ARG A 116 -21.27 -2.83 13.15
C ARG A 116 -21.95 -4.06 12.56
N LEU A 117 -21.90 -4.17 11.23
CA LEU A 117 -22.50 -5.32 10.53
C LEU A 117 -21.80 -6.62 10.89
N LYS A 118 -20.48 -6.57 11.02
CA LYS A 118 -19.70 -7.75 11.39
C LYS A 118 -20.08 -8.23 12.80
N ALA A 119 -20.22 -7.29 13.71
CA ALA A 119 -20.62 -7.61 15.09
C ALA A 119 -22.03 -8.22 15.11
N LEU A 120 -22.95 -7.69 14.33
CA LEU A 120 -24.32 -8.23 14.23
C LEU A 120 -24.31 -9.65 13.69
N ARG A 121 -23.51 -9.92 12.66
CA ARG A 121 -23.40 -11.27 12.10
C ARG A 121 -22.84 -12.25 13.12
N ALA A 122 -21.84 -11.82 13.89
CA ALA A 122 -21.26 -12.66 14.93
C ALA A 122 -22.31 -13.01 16.00
N GLU A 123 -23.17 -12.06 16.38
CA GLU A 123 -24.23 -12.29 17.33
C GLU A 123 -25.29 -13.24 16.80
N GLN A 124 -25.59 -13.15 15.51
CA GLN A 124 -26.62 -13.96 14.87
C GLN A 124 -26.16 -15.36 14.54
N THR A 125 -24.86 -15.61 14.51
CA THR A 125 -24.32 -16.93 14.21
C THR A 125 -24.55 -17.86 15.39
N PRO A 126 -25.26 -18.97 15.21
CA PRO A 126 -25.48 -19.91 16.31
C PRO A 126 -24.19 -20.49 16.84
N GLN A 127 -24.09 -20.61 18.13
CA GLN A 127 -22.95 -21.24 18.79
C GLN A 127 -23.17 -22.75 18.80
N ARG A 128 -22.12 -23.49 18.54
CA ARG A 128 -22.18 -24.93 18.50
C ARG A 128 -21.13 -25.56 19.38
#